data_2402656dc5f5b4f85fe00a2c11347f12
#
_entry.id   2402656dc5f5b4f85fe00a2c11347f12
#
_cell.length_a   1.000
_cell.length_b   1.000
_cell.length_c   1.000
_cell.angle_alpha   90.00
_cell.angle_beta   90.00
_cell.angle_gamma   90.00
#
_symmetry.space_group_name_H-M   'P 1'
#
loop_
_entity.id
_entity.type
_entity.pdbx_description
1 polymer ?
#
loop_
_entity_poly.entity_id
_entity_poly.type
_entity_poly.pdbx_seq_one_letter_code
_entity_poly.pdbx_strand_id
1 'polypeptide(L)'
;MEECSHNFGYLKKTIYFCRMLIRKYIIIGLLGLGLTSCGEYQKALKSTDSSVKYAEAEKQYKAKNYRKAVKLFEQIASEYSGKPQGERLYFLQGDAYYQMKQYSLATYPFERLQKIYPRSAKAVEAAFLEAKSLYMQVPTYSVDQTYTYQALEKLQYFMDRYSDSDYAKEANELILNLLTQLQKKEFEIAKQYDLIRDYQAAMKSLDNFLANNPGSVFREDALYTRLHSAYEWAINSVESKQKERLDTAKEAYDTLLLAFPETKYKKEADNMLKKINTSLKSFTSQK
;
A
#
# COMPACT_ATOMS: atom_id res chain seq x y z
N MET A 1 61.36 -37.81 33.43
CA MET A 1 60.56 -36.64 32.95
C MET A 1 59.36 -37.06 32.10
N GLU A 2 58.72 -38.17 32.38
CA GLU A 2 57.57 -38.71 31.57
C GLU A 2 56.23 -38.75 32.35
N GLU A 3 56.18 -38.49 33.66
CA GLU A 3 54.90 -38.60 34.39
C GLU A 3 54.04 -37.31 34.39
N CYS A 4 54.54 -36.15 33.96
CA CYS A 4 53.71 -34.91 33.93
C CYS A 4 52.81 -34.72 32.70
N SER A 5 53.04 -35.51 31.62
CA SER A 5 52.28 -35.36 30.38
C SER A 5 50.90 -36.02 30.40
N HIS A 6 50.70 -37.08 31.21
CA HIS A 6 49.46 -37.86 31.25
C HIS A 6 48.31 -37.14 32.00
N ASN A 7 48.62 -36.28 32.95
CA ASN A 7 47.61 -35.58 33.77
C ASN A 7 46.91 -34.42 33.06
N PHE A 8 47.57 -33.81 32.07
CA PHE A 8 47.00 -32.64 31.32
C PHE A 8 45.90 -33.04 30.32
N GLY A 9 45.96 -34.25 29.81
CA GLY A 9 44.97 -34.83 28.90
C GLY A 9 43.64 -35.17 29.59
N TYR A 10 43.73 -35.67 30.82
CA TYR A 10 42.53 -36.02 31.62
C TYR A 10 41.80 -34.78 32.11
N LEU A 11 42.49 -33.71 32.51
CA LEU A 11 41.85 -32.43 32.88
C LEU A 11 41.09 -31.77 31.73
N LYS A 12 41.63 -31.76 30.51
CA LYS A 12 40.92 -31.24 29.35
C LYS A 12 39.67 -32.01 29.00
N LYS A 13 39.70 -33.35 29.07
CA LYS A 13 38.53 -34.22 28.80
C LYS A 13 37.44 -34.00 29.85
N THR A 14 37.80 -33.87 31.12
CA THR A 14 36.83 -33.64 32.22
C THR A 14 36.16 -32.27 32.11
N ILE A 15 36.89 -31.23 31.73
CA ILE A 15 36.34 -29.87 31.50
C ILE A 15 35.39 -29.87 30.28
N TYR A 16 35.71 -30.57 29.20
CA TYR A 16 34.84 -30.70 28.03
C TYR A 16 33.55 -31.45 28.39
N PHE A 17 33.64 -32.53 29.20
CA PHE A 17 32.49 -33.32 29.61
C PHE A 17 31.55 -32.53 30.54
N CYS A 18 32.11 -31.75 31.49
CA CYS A 18 31.34 -30.87 32.37
C CYS A 18 30.63 -29.76 31.60
N ARG A 19 31.32 -29.14 30.61
CA ARG A 19 30.76 -28.09 29.77
C ARG A 19 29.62 -28.60 28.85
N MET A 20 29.74 -29.84 28.38
CA MET A 20 28.72 -30.52 27.57
C MET A 20 27.50 -30.91 28.40
N LEU A 21 27.68 -31.36 29.67
CA LEU A 21 26.60 -31.65 30.58
C LEU A 21 25.85 -30.40 31.01
N ILE A 22 26.54 -29.32 31.37
CA ILE A 22 25.93 -28.02 31.69
C ILE A 22 25.11 -27.49 30.51
N ARG A 23 25.62 -27.59 29.28
CA ARG A 23 24.91 -27.18 28.06
C ARG A 23 23.65 -28.02 27.82
N LYS A 24 23.68 -29.34 28.08
CA LYS A 24 22.50 -30.22 28.03
C LYS A 24 21.44 -29.85 29.08
N TYR A 25 21.84 -29.56 30.31
CA TYR A 25 20.90 -29.18 31.37
C TYR A 25 20.31 -27.79 31.16
N ILE A 26 21.06 -26.85 30.58
CA ILE A 26 20.53 -25.53 30.17
C ILE A 26 19.50 -25.69 29.06
N ILE A 27 19.75 -26.55 28.05
CA ILE A 27 18.81 -26.81 26.97
C ILE A 27 17.55 -27.52 27.50
N ILE A 28 17.68 -28.48 28.39
CA ILE A 28 16.53 -29.17 29.00
C ILE A 28 15.74 -28.21 29.89
N GLY A 29 16.41 -27.33 30.66
CA GLY A 29 15.74 -26.27 31.44
C GLY A 29 14.97 -25.26 30.58
N LEU A 30 15.53 -24.84 29.43
CA LEU A 30 14.87 -23.96 28.48
C LEU A 30 13.68 -24.65 27.78
N LEU A 31 13.78 -25.94 27.47
CA LEU A 31 12.67 -26.74 26.94
C LEU A 31 11.54 -26.94 27.98
N GLY A 32 11.89 -27.11 29.26
CA GLY A 32 10.90 -27.27 30.34
C GLY A 32 10.05 -26.02 30.60
N LEU A 33 10.62 -24.81 30.45
CA LEU A 33 9.90 -23.56 30.59
C LEU A 33 8.90 -23.29 29.44
N GLY A 34 9.12 -23.88 28.27
CA GLY A 34 8.19 -23.76 27.11
C GLY A 34 6.93 -24.62 27.22
N LEU A 35 6.95 -25.69 28.02
CA LEU A 35 5.83 -26.65 28.11
C LEU A 35 4.71 -26.19 29.05
N THR A 36 4.98 -25.34 30.03
CA THR A 36 3.96 -24.85 30.99
C THR A 36 2.99 -23.84 30.36
N SER A 37 3.46 -23.00 29.45
CA SER A 37 2.62 -22.00 28.75
C SER A 37 1.60 -22.63 27.78
N CYS A 38 1.87 -23.82 27.24
CA CYS A 38 0.96 -24.50 26.33
C CYS A 38 -0.27 -25.08 27.06
N GLY A 39 -0.14 -25.44 28.35
CA GLY A 39 -1.21 -26.01 29.17
C GLY A 39 -2.32 -25.00 29.52
N GLU A 40 -1.97 -23.76 29.86
CA GLU A 40 -2.94 -22.71 30.22
C GLU A 40 -3.77 -22.26 29.04
N TYR A 41 -3.13 -22.03 27.88
CA TYR A 41 -3.83 -21.70 26.66
C TYR A 41 -4.84 -22.78 26.24
N GLN A 42 -4.46 -24.06 26.31
CA GLN A 42 -5.37 -25.16 25.97
C GLN A 42 -6.55 -25.28 26.97
N LYS A 43 -6.32 -25.00 28.26
CA LYS A 43 -7.39 -24.92 29.23
C LYS A 43 -8.36 -23.77 28.93
N ALA A 44 -7.82 -22.58 28.66
CA ALA A 44 -8.63 -21.42 28.29
C ALA A 44 -9.46 -21.67 26.99
N LEU A 45 -8.83 -22.27 25.97
CA LEU A 45 -9.50 -22.56 24.71
C LEU A 45 -10.73 -23.48 24.88
N LYS A 46 -10.68 -24.41 25.79
CA LYS A 46 -11.76 -25.37 26.11
C LYS A 46 -12.69 -24.90 27.23
N SER A 47 -12.36 -23.82 27.93
CA SER A 47 -13.19 -23.27 28.99
C SER A 47 -14.55 -22.81 28.46
N THR A 48 -15.59 -22.97 29.26
CA THR A 48 -16.91 -22.34 29.04
C THR A 48 -16.97 -20.95 29.65
N ASP A 49 -16.00 -20.57 30.49
CA ASP A 49 -15.93 -19.27 31.14
C ASP A 49 -15.22 -18.26 30.23
N SER A 50 -15.97 -17.28 29.75
CA SER A 50 -15.48 -16.21 28.88
C SER A 50 -14.45 -15.30 29.57
N SER A 51 -14.50 -15.18 30.88
CA SER A 51 -13.53 -14.38 31.66
C SER A 51 -12.13 -15.00 31.63
N VAL A 52 -12.04 -16.33 31.72
CA VAL A 52 -10.79 -17.09 31.58
C VAL A 52 -10.22 -16.94 30.17
N LYS A 53 -11.08 -17.02 29.15
CA LYS A 53 -10.66 -16.82 27.76
C LYS A 53 -10.15 -15.39 27.53
N TYR A 54 -10.85 -14.41 28.08
CA TYR A 54 -10.48 -12.99 27.95
C TYR A 54 -9.10 -12.72 28.56
N ALA A 55 -8.88 -13.17 29.81
CA ALA A 55 -7.61 -12.97 30.49
C ALA A 55 -6.43 -13.65 29.75
N GLU A 56 -6.65 -14.88 29.28
CA GLU A 56 -5.62 -15.57 28.49
C GLU A 56 -5.38 -14.93 27.13
N ALA A 57 -6.44 -14.44 26.45
CA ALA A 57 -6.31 -13.71 25.18
C ALA A 57 -5.44 -12.44 25.34
N GLU A 58 -5.66 -11.64 26.39
CA GLU A 58 -4.82 -10.48 26.68
C GLU A 58 -3.37 -10.87 27.00
N LYS A 59 -3.16 -11.96 27.74
CA LYS A 59 -1.83 -12.49 28.05
C LYS A 59 -1.10 -12.88 26.75
N GLN A 60 -1.77 -13.61 25.85
CA GLN A 60 -1.20 -14.01 24.57
C GLN A 60 -0.94 -12.80 23.68
N TYR A 61 -1.83 -11.80 23.66
CA TYR A 61 -1.62 -10.54 22.92
C TYR A 61 -0.37 -9.80 23.42
N LYS A 62 -0.23 -9.60 24.74
CA LYS A 62 0.96 -8.97 25.35
C LYS A 62 2.25 -9.71 25.02
N ALA A 63 2.19 -11.04 24.94
CA ALA A 63 3.30 -11.89 24.52
C ALA A 63 3.52 -11.91 23.00
N LYS A 64 2.78 -11.09 22.21
CA LYS A 64 2.80 -11.04 20.75
C LYS A 64 2.42 -12.36 20.05
N ASN A 65 1.78 -13.26 20.77
CA ASN A 65 1.22 -14.50 20.23
C ASN A 65 -0.16 -14.22 19.57
N TYR A 66 -0.20 -13.30 18.63
CA TYR A 66 -1.43 -12.74 18.06
C TYR A 66 -2.41 -13.81 17.55
N ARG A 67 -1.91 -14.88 16.91
CA ARG A 67 -2.75 -15.98 16.43
C ARG A 67 -3.51 -16.68 17.55
N LYS A 68 -2.87 -16.87 18.73
CA LYS A 68 -3.51 -17.46 19.88
C LYS A 68 -4.52 -16.49 20.52
N ALA A 69 -4.16 -15.21 20.60
CA ALA A 69 -5.03 -14.17 21.16
C ALA A 69 -6.32 -14.05 20.34
N VAL A 70 -6.20 -13.91 19.02
CA VAL A 70 -7.36 -13.79 18.12
C VAL A 70 -8.31 -14.96 18.25
N LYS A 71 -7.79 -16.20 18.28
CA LYS A 71 -8.62 -17.41 18.41
C LYS A 71 -9.47 -17.44 19.68
N LEU A 72 -8.97 -16.83 20.77
CA LEU A 72 -9.73 -16.68 22.00
C LEU A 72 -10.72 -15.51 21.90
N PHE A 73 -10.28 -14.35 21.37
CA PHE A 73 -11.16 -13.19 21.18
C PHE A 73 -12.37 -13.54 20.30
N GLU A 74 -12.19 -14.27 19.20
CA GLU A 74 -13.28 -14.72 18.31
C GLU A 74 -14.36 -15.51 19.06
N GLN A 75 -13.97 -16.37 20.00
CA GLN A 75 -14.91 -17.19 20.75
C GLN A 75 -15.80 -16.40 21.71
N ILE A 76 -15.36 -15.22 22.15
CA ILE A 76 -16.03 -14.42 23.17
C ILE A 76 -16.55 -13.07 22.68
N ALA A 77 -16.20 -12.65 21.46
CA ALA A 77 -16.52 -11.31 20.93
C ALA A 77 -18.02 -10.99 20.99
N SER A 78 -18.87 -11.95 20.65
CA SER A 78 -20.34 -11.77 20.70
C SER A 78 -20.86 -11.55 22.11
N GLU A 79 -20.32 -12.27 23.08
CA GLU A 79 -20.73 -12.17 24.50
C GLU A 79 -20.28 -10.83 25.13
N TYR A 80 -19.14 -10.29 24.72
CA TYR A 80 -18.63 -9.01 25.20
C TYR A 80 -19.16 -7.79 24.42
N SER A 81 -19.94 -8.01 23.37
CA SER A 81 -20.54 -6.93 22.59
C SER A 81 -21.47 -6.07 23.46
N GLY A 82 -21.22 -4.75 23.51
CA GLY A 82 -21.95 -3.80 24.36
C GLY A 82 -21.51 -3.75 25.83
N LYS A 83 -20.63 -4.66 26.28
CA LYS A 83 -20.03 -4.61 27.63
C LYS A 83 -18.79 -3.70 27.64
N PRO A 84 -18.41 -3.07 28.78
CA PRO A 84 -17.24 -2.21 28.85
C PRO A 84 -15.94 -2.85 28.36
N GLN A 85 -15.75 -4.15 28.65
CA GLN A 85 -14.56 -4.89 28.21
C GLN A 85 -14.55 -5.17 26.70
N GLY A 86 -15.70 -5.13 26.05
CA GLY A 86 -15.84 -5.34 24.59
C GLY A 86 -15.13 -4.28 23.76
N GLU A 87 -15.07 -3.04 24.24
CA GLU A 87 -14.29 -1.96 23.63
C GLU A 87 -12.83 -2.38 23.44
N ARG A 88 -12.21 -2.81 24.54
CA ARG A 88 -10.82 -3.25 24.54
C ARG A 88 -10.62 -4.54 23.72
N LEU A 89 -11.57 -5.48 23.81
CA LEU A 89 -11.53 -6.73 23.06
C LEU A 89 -11.46 -6.45 21.55
N TYR A 90 -12.40 -5.66 21.01
CA TYR A 90 -12.42 -5.37 19.59
C TYR A 90 -11.16 -4.63 19.13
N PHE A 91 -10.64 -3.71 19.93
CA PHE A 91 -9.39 -3.02 19.60
C PHE A 91 -8.22 -4.01 19.50
N LEU A 92 -8.03 -4.85 20.55
CA LEU A 92 -6.93 -5.82 20.58
C LEU A 92 -7.05 -6.91 19.51
N GLN A 93 -8.29 -7.32 19.18
CA GLN A 93 -8.54 -8.27 18.10
C GLN A 93 -8.17 -7.68 16.75
N GLY A 94 -8.61 -6.45 16.47
CA GLY A 94 -8.29 -5.74 15.22
C GLY A 94 -6.80 -5.52 15.06
N ASP A 95 -6.14 -5.03 16.14
CA ASP A 95 -4.69 -4.81 16.11
C ASP A 95 -3.92 -6.12 15.96
N ALA A 96 -4.34 -7.21 16.61
CA ALA A 96 -3.70 -8.52 16.45
C ALA A 96 -3.76 -9.02 15.00
N TYR A 97 -4.90 -8.86 14.32
CA TYR A 97 -5.01 -9.15 12.87
C TYR A 97 -4.10 -8.23 12.04
N TYR A 98 -4.07 -6.93 12.37
CA TYR A 98 -3.21 -5.97 11.69
C TYR A 98 -1.72 -6.32 11.80
N GLN A 99 -1.26 -6.67 13.02
CA GLN A 99 0.12 -7.11 13.28
C GLN A 99 0.49 -8.40 12.54
N MET A 100 -0.50 -9.27 12.32
CA MET A 100 -0.33 -10.49 11.50
C MET A 100 -0.42 -10.22 9.99
N LYS A 101 -0.61 -8.96 9.56
CA LYS A 101 -0.85 -8.55 8.17
C LYS A 101 -2.11 -9.18 7.55
N GLN A 102 -3.04 -9.60 8.38
CA GLN A 102 -4.35 -10.11 7.96
C GLN A 102 -5.34 -8.94 7.87
N TYR A 103 -5.04 -8.01 6.98
CA TYR A 103 -5.70 -6.71 6.92
C TYR A 103 -7.21 -6.81 6.66
N SER A 104 -7.64 -7.74 5.82
CA SER A 104 -9.07 -7.97 5.56
C SER A 104 -9.85 -8.39 6.80
N LEU A 105 -9.20 -9.12 7.72
CA LEU A 105 -9.81 -9.54 8.98
C LEU A 105 -9.73 -8.45 10.06
N ALA A 106 -8.78 -7.52 9.95
CA ALA A 106 -8.62 -6.41 10.89
C ALA A 106 -9.74 -5.38 10.79
N THR A 107 -10.33 -5.17 9.61
CA THR A 107 -11.35 -4.14 9.38
C THR A 107 -12.59 -4.34 10.24
N TYR A 108 -13.10 -5.58 10.35
CA TYR A 108 -14.34 -5.88 11.07
C TYR A 108 -14.30 -5.53 12.56
N PRO A 109 -13.27 -5.94 13.36
CA PRO A 109 -13.20 -5.55 14.77
C PRO A 109 -13.08 -4.04 14.96
N PHE A 110 -12.32 -3.33 14.13
CA PHE A 110 -12.20 -1.88 14.21
C PHE A 110 -13.52 -1.17 13.88
N GLU A 111 -14.25 -1.64 12.85
CA GLU A 111 -15.59 -1.13 12.54
C GLU A 111 -16.58 -1.38 13.68
N ARG A 112 -16.56 -2.59 14.27
CA ARG A 112 -17.42 -2.93 15.42
C ARG A 112 -17.15 -2.05 16.62
N LEU A 113 -15.88 -1.74 16.92
CA LEU A 113 -15.52 -0.83 17.99
C LEU A 113 -16.17 0.54 17.77
N GLN A 114 -16.03 1.12 16.59
CA GLN A 114 -16.59 2.44 16.28
C GLN A 114 -18.11 2.47 16.36
N LYS A 115 -18.77 1.42 15.89
CA LYS A 115 -20.25 1.32 15.88
C LYS A 115 -20.83 1.15 17.29
N ILE A 116 -20.21 0.32 18.13
CA ILE A 116 -20.74 -0.03 19.45
C ILE A 116 -20.25 0.97 20.52
N TYR A 117 -19.01 1.47 20.37
CA TYR A 117 -18.37 2.35 21.35
C TYR A 117 -17.90 3.67 20.72
N PRO A 118 -18.80 4.48 20.15
CA PRO A 118 -18.43 5.71 19.43
C PRO A 118 -17.76 6.77 20.30
N ARG A 119 -17.89 6.66 21.63
CA ARG A 119 -17.25 7.55 22.61
C ARG A 119 -15.95 6.98 23.19
N SER A 120 -15.49 5.86 22.67
CA SER A 120 -14.21 5.24 23.06
C SER A 120 -13.04 6.18 22.79
N ALA A 121 -12.10 6.25 23.73
CA ALA A 121 -10.82 6.91 23.48
C ALA A 121 -10.02 6.25 22.33
N LYS A 122 -10.35 4.99 21.99
CA LYS A 122 -9.74 4.24 20.89
C LYS A 122 -10.53 4.34 19.59
N ALA A 123 -11.66 5.04 19.54
CA ALA A 123 -12.50 5.12 18.35
C ALA A 123 -11.76 5.77 17.16
N VAL A 124 -11.04 6.85 17.41
CA VAL A 124 -10.26 7.56 16.37
C VAL A 124 -9.14 6.68 15.83
N GLU A 125 -8.36 6.06 16.70
CA GLU A 125 -7.30 5.12 16.31
C GLU A 125 -7.84 3.92 15.54
N ALA A 126 -8.97 3.35 16.00
CA ALA A 126 -9.62 2.23 15.31
C ALA A 126 -10.12 2.63 13.93
N ALA A 127 -10.69 3.83 13.78
CA ALA A 127 -11.13 4.35 12.47
C ALA A 127 -9.96 4.50 11.51
N PHE A 128 -8.85 5.04 11.98
CA PHE A 128 -7.63 5.14 11.17
C PHE A 128 -7.07 3.76 10.78
N LEU A 129 -6.98 2.84 11.74
CA LEU A 129 -6.46 1.48 11.49
C LEU A 129 -7.38 0.65 10.58
N GLU A 130 -8.71 0.85 10.63
CA GLU A 130 -9.64 0.28 9.65
C GLU A 130 -9.31 0.77 8.24
N ALA A 131 -9.26 2.09 8.04
CA ALA A 131 -8.95 2.68 6.74
C ALA A 131 -7.55 2.27 6.24
N LYS A 132 -6.55 2.27 7.12
CA LYS A 132 -5.20 1.84 6.81
C LYS A 132 -5.13 0.35 6.47
N SER A 133 -5.96 -0.49 7.10
CA SER A 133 -6.07 -1.91 6.76
C SER A 133 -6.60 -2.11 5.34
N LEU A 134 -7.53 -1.29 4.87
CA LEU A 134 -7.98 -1.30 3.47
C LEU A 134 -6.87 -0.83 2.53
N TYR A 135 -6.17 0.26 2.88
CA TYR A 135 -5.01 0.73 2.11
C TYR A 135 -3.96 -0.36 1.91
N MET A 136 -3.66 -1.15 2.94
CA MET A 136 -2.68 -2.24 2.87
C MET A 136 -3.09 -3.40 1.95
N GLN A 137 -4.33 -3.43 1.47
CA GLN A 137 -4.85 -4.42 0.52
C GLN A 137 -4.88 -3.91 -0.92
N VAL A 138 -4.51 -2.64 -1.13
CA VAL A 138 -4.54 -2.01 -2.45
C VAL A 138 -3.55 -2.68 -3.39
N PRO A 139 -4.00 -3.13 -4.57
CA PRO A 139 -3.14 -3.77 -5.56
C PRO A 139 -2.32 -2.74 -6.34
N THR A 140 -1.48 -3.20 -7.26
CA THR A 140 -0.79 -2.32 -8.22
C THR A 140 -1.77 -1.63 -9.16
N TYR A 141 -1.39 -0.46 -9.72
CA TYR A 141 -2.24 0.34 -10.60
C TYR A 141 -2.75 -0.41 -11.86
N SER A 142 -2.05 -1.45 -12.31
CA SER A 142 -2.33 -2.14 -13.58
C SER A 142 -3.52 -3.11 -13.54
N VAL A 143 -3.99 -3.49 -12.35
CA VAL A 143 -5.11 -4.41 -12.16
C VAL A 143 -6.38 -3.68 -11.73
N ASP A 144 -7.44 -4.39 -11.37
CA ASP A 144 -8.68 -3.81 -10.86
C ASP A 144 -8.43 -2.95 -9.62
N GLN A 145 -9.11 -1.78 -9.54
CA GLN A 145 -8.90 -0.78 -8.50
C GLN A 145 -10.03 -0.71 -7.46
N THR A 146 -10.87 -1.73 -7.37
CA THR A 146 -12.00 -1.77 -6.41
C THR A 146 -11.53 -1.53 -4.99
N TYR A 147 -10.44 -2.20 -4.55
CA TYR A 147 -9.87 -1.98 -3.22
C TYR A 147 -9.26 -0.59 -3.04
N THR A 148 -8.73 0.01 -4.12
CA THR A 148 -8.20 1.38 -4.08
C THR A 148 -9.32 2.39 -3.80
N TYR A 149 -10.47 2.24 -4.46
CA TYR A 149 -11.62 3.11 -4.21
C TYR A 149 -12.21 2.91 -2.81
N GLN A 150 -12.30 1.67 -2.33
CA GLN A 150 -12.75 1.38 -0.95
C GLN A 150 -11.82 2.01 0.10
N ALA A 151 -10.50 1.89 -0.09
CA ALA A 151 -9.53 2.51 0.80
C ALA A 151 -9.62 4.04 0.77
N LEU A 152 -9.77 4.62 -0.43
CA LEU A 152 -9.93 6.06 -0.61
C LEU A 152 -11.19 6.59 0.10
N GLU A 153 -12.34 5.92 -0.10
CA GLU A 153 -13.60 6.27 0.55
C GLU A 153 -13.46 6.26 2.09
N LYS A 154 -12.86 5.21 2.65
CA LYS A 154 -12.68 5.10 4.09
C LYS A 154 -11.70 6.12 4.67
N LEU A 155 -10.61 6.43 3.95
CA LEU A 155 -9.67 7.47 4.35
C LEU A 155 -10.29 8.87 4.27
N GLN A 156 -11.08 9.15 3.24
CA GLN A 156 -11.83 10.41 3.13
C GLN A 156 -12.84 10.54 4.26
N TYR A 157 -13.65 9.48 4.52
CA TYR A 157 -14.56 9.45 5.66
C TYR A 157 -13.85 9.70 7.00
N PHE A 158 -12.64 9.15 7.16
CA PHE A 158 -11.82 9.41 8.34
C PHE A 158 -11.42 10.89 8.43
N MET A 159 -10.96 11.48 7.33
CA MET A 159 -10.55 12.89 7.28
C MET A 159 -11.72 13.85 7.54
N ASP A 160 -12.91 13.56 7.00
CA ASP A 160 -14.12 14.36 7.22
C ASP A 160 -14.52 14.40 8.69
N ARG A 161 -14.24 13.34 9.43
CA ARG A 161 -14.67 13.18 10.82
C ARG A 161 -13.60 13.50 11.86
N TYR A 162 -12.33 13.33 11.51
CA TYR A 162 -11.19 13.36 12.43
C TYR A 162 -10.00 14.16 11.87
N SER A 163 -10.27 15.26 11.16
CA SER A 163 -9.25 16.13 10.53
C SER A 163 -8.21 16.68 11.50
N ASP A 164 -8.58 16.85 12.79
CA ASP A 164 -7.71 17.40 13.82
C ASP A 164 -6.96 16.32 14.64
N SER A 165 -7.08 15.05 14.23
CA SER A 165 -6.41 13.95 14.94
C SER A 165 -4.93 13.84 14.59
N ASP A 166 -4.15 13.20 15.49
CA ASP A 166 -2.72 12.90 15.24
C ASP A 166 -2.50 12.03 14.00
N TYR A 167 -3.54 11.31 13.53
CA TYR A 167 -3.50 10.44 12.35
C TYR A 167 -3.82 11.17 11.04
N ALA A 168 -4.33 12.41 11.10
CA ALA A 168 -4.82 13.13 9.92
C ALA A 168 -3.73 13.35 8.87
N LYS A 169 -2.51 13.67 9.29
CA LYS A 169 -1.37 13.84 8.38
C LYS A 169 -1.08 12.57 7.61
N GLU A 170 -0.97 11.43 8.30
CA GLU A 170 -0.71 10.14 7.65
C GLU A 170 -1.87 9.73 6.74
N ALA A 171 -3.12 9.92 7.17
CA ALA A 171 -4.29 9.63 6.35
C ALA A 171 -4.29 10.42 5.04
N ASN A 172 -3.94 11.71 5.09
CA ASN A 172 -3.83 12.56 3.90
C ASN A 172 -2.70 12.07 2.96
N GLU A 173 -1.56 11.67 3.48
CA GLU A 173 -0.47 11.09 2.69
C GLU A 173 -0.92 9.80 1.98
N LEU A 174 -1.67 8.93 2.66
CA LEU A 174 -2.25 7.72 2.07
C LEU A 174 -3.26 8.05 0.95
N ILE A 175 -4.12 9.05 1.15
CA ILE A 175 -5.06 9.54 0.13
C ILE A 175 -4.30 10.00 -1.12
N LEU A 176 -3.28 10.85 -0.96
CA LEU A 176 -2.49 11.34 -2.08
C LEU A 176 -1.80 10.21 -2.85
N ASN A 177 -1.30 9.19 -2.15
CA ASN A 177 -0.72 8.01 -2.77
C ASN A 177 -1.74 7.24 -3.61
N LEU A 178 -2.98 7.04 -3.11
CA LEU A 178 -4.05 6.36 -3.85
C LEU A 178 -4.47 7.15 -5.09
N LEU A 179 -4.66 8.47 -4.95
CA LEU A 179 -5.00 9.34 -6.07
C LEU A 179 -3.91 9.31 -7.15
N THR A 180 -2.63 9.37 -6.75
CA THR A 180 -1.50 9.25 -7.68
C THR A 180 -1.49 7.91 -8.40
N GLN A 181 -1.84 6.81 -7.72
CA GLN A 181 -1.93 5.49 -8.32
C GLN A 181 -3.08 5.40 -9.37
N LEU A 182 -4.25 6.00 -9.07
CA LEU A 182 -5.36 6.07 -10.00
C LEU A 182 -5.01 6.91 -11.23
N GLN A 183 -4.39 8.08 -11.02
CA GLN A 183 -3.88 8.93 -12.11
C GLN A 183 -2.85 8.20 -12.98
N LYS A 184 -1.95 7.43 -12.36
CA LYS A 184 -0.99 6.60 -13.09
C LYS A 184 -1.71 5.62 -14.01
N LYS A 185 -2.73 4.94 -13.50
CA LYS A 185 -3.53 4.01 -14.31
C LYS A 185 -4.15 4.70 -15.53
N GLU A 186 -4.81 5.83 -15.33
CA GLU A 186 -5.43 6.60 -16.41
C GLU A 186 -4.40 7.04 -17.46
N PHE A 187 -3.27 7.56 -17.01
CA PHE A 187 -2.18 7.98 -17.90
C PHE A 187 -1.59 6.79 -18.69
N GLU A 188 -1.31 5.66 -18.04
CA GLU A 188 -0.74 4.49 -18.72
C GLU A 188 -1.72 3.87 -19.72
N ILE A 189 -3.04 3.92 -19.47
CA ILE A 189 -4.07 3.54 -20.45
C ILE A 189 -4.02 4.46 -21.67
N ALA A 190 -3.96 5.78 -21.44
CA ALA A 190 -3.88 6.75 -22.54
C ALA A 190 -2.60 6.57 -23.38
N LYS A 191 -1.46 6.34 -22.71
CA LYS A 191 -0.18 6.06 -23.35
C LYS A 191 -0.19 4.75 -24.15
N GLN A 192 -0.97 3.75 -23.73
CA GLN A 192 -1.09 2.49 -24.47
C GLN A 192 -1.70 2.68 -25.86
N TYR A 193 -2.64 3.62 -26.04
CA TYR A 193 -3.16 3.97 -27.37
C TYR A 193 -2.07 4.52 -28.28
N ASP A 194 -1.15 5.35 -27.77
CA ASP A 194 0.01 5.84 -28.53
C ASP A 194 0.92 4.70 -28.97
N LEU A 195 1.22 3.74 -28.07
CA LEU A 195 2.06 2.58 -28.37
C LEU A 195 1.47 1.66 -29.45
N ILE A 196 0.17 1.49 -29.48
CA ILE A 196 -0.52 0.68 -30.53
C ILE A 196 -0.83 1.52 -31.79
N ARG A 197 -0.38 2.78 -31.85
CA ARG A 197 -0.54 3.72 -32.97
C ARG A 197 -1.98 4.17 -33.23
N ASP A 198 -2.88 4.03 -32.25
CA ASP A 198 -4.18 4.68 -32.30
C ASP A 198 -4.06 6.11 -31.75
N TYR A 199 -3.40 6.95 -32.54
CA TYR A 199 -3.06 8.32 -32.13
C TYR A 199 -4.27 9.21 -31.83
N GLN A 200 -5.41 8.99 -32.52
CA GLN A 200 -6.63 9.73 -32.20
C GLN A 200 -7.19 9.37 -30.83
N ALA A 201 -7.27 8.08 -30.53
CA ALA A 201 -7.70 7.63 -29.21
C ALA A 201 -6.71 8.07 -28.11
N ALA A 202 -5.39 8.02 -28.39
CA ALA A 202 -4.35 8.51 -27.49
C ALA A 202 -4.56 9.99 -27.14
N MET A 203 -4.66 10.87 -28.13
CA MET A 203 -4.89 12.30 -27.91
C MET A 203 -6.17 12.56 -27.11
N LYS A 204 -7.29 11.92 -27.48
CA LYS A 204 -8.56 12.10 -26.78
C LYS A 204 -8.48 11.64 -25.33
N SER A 205 -7.83 10.50 -25.07
CA SER A 205 -7.64 9.96 -23.73
C SER A 205 -6.72 10.85 -22.88
N LEU A 206 -5.64 11.36 -23.48
CA LEU A 206 -4.71 12.31 -22.83
C LEU A 206 -5.38 13.65 -22.55
N ASP A 207 -6.21 14.17 -23.45
CA ASP A 207 -6.98 15.40 -23.22
C ASP A 207 -7.93 15.24 -22.02
N ASN A 208 -8.63 14.10 -21.93
CA ASN A 208 -9.48 13.79 -20.78
C ASN A 208 -8.66 13.69 -19.48
N PHE A 209 -7.51 12.98 -19.52
CA PHE A 209 -6.61 12.88 -18.37
C PHE A 209 -6.14 14.25 -17.88
N LEU A 210 -5.68 15.11 -18.78
CA LEU A 210 -5.17 16.46 -18.50
C LEU A 210 -6.25 17.38 -17.92
N ALA A 211 -7.49 17.24 -18.40
CA ALA A 211 -8.64 18.01 -17.91
C ALA A 211 -9.07 17.57 -16.52
N ASN A 212 -9.11 16.25 -16.28
CA ASN A 212 -9.54 15.69 -14.99
C ASN A 212 -8.47 15.79 -13.90
N ASN A 213 -7.18 15.87 -14.27
CA ASN A 213 -6.05 15.81 -13.34
C ASN A 213 -5.07 16.98 -13.55
N PRO A 214 -5.50 18.26 -13.40
CA PRO A 214 -4.67 19.43 -13.72
C PRO A 214 -3.39 19.54 -12.89
N GLY A 215 -3.37 19.00 -11.65
CA GLY A 215 -2.22 19.00 -10.75
C GLY A 215 -1.43 17.67 -10.75
N SER A 216 -1.67 16.78 -11.71
CA SER A 216 -1.01 15.48 -11.75
C SER A 216 0.49 15.58 -11.93
N VAL A 217 1.23 14.70 -11.21
CA VAL A 217 2.68 14.52 -11.42
C VAL A 217 3.01 13.96 -12.81
N PHE A 218 2.04 13.37 -13.51
CA PHE A 218 2.17 12.83 -14.86
C PHE A 218 1.82 13.86 -15.96
N ARG A 219 1.52 15.12 -15.59
CA ARG A 219 1.06 16.14 -16.52
C ARG A 219 2.07 16.45 -17.64
N GLU A 220 3.35 16.55 -17.29
CA GLU A 220 4.42 16.78 -18.27
C GLU A 220 4.53 15.62 -19.26
N ASP A 221 4.54 14.40 -18.74
CA ASP A 221 4.60 13.17 -19.55
C ASP A 221 3.38 13.04 -20.48
N ALA A 222 2.20 13.40 -19.98
CA ALA A 222 0.95 13.37 -20.76
C ALA A 222 0.95 14.39 -21.90
N LEU A 223 1.41 15.63 -21.65
CA LEU A 223 1.54 16.65 -22.70
C LEU A 223 2.56 16.25 -23.76
N TYR A 224 3.69 15.68 -23.35
CA TYR A 224 4.67 15.17 -24.31
C TYR A 224 4.12 14.00 -25.13
N THR A 225 3.46 13.03 -24.51
CA THR A 225 2.86 11.90 -25.24
C THR A 225 1.77 12.39 -26.21
N ARG A 226 1.00 13.40 -25.82
CA ARG A 226 0.01 14.06 -26.70
C ARG A 226 0.67 14.70 -27.92
N LEU A 227 1.78 15.43 -27.74
CA LEU A 227 2.57 15.97 -28.84
C LEU A 227 3.08 14.85 -29.75
N HIS A 228 3.64 13.79 -29.19
CA HIS A 228 4.13 12.64 -29.94
C HIS A 228 3.01 12.01 -30.78
N SER A 229 1.86 11.73 -30.16
CA SER A 229 0.69 11.16 -30.87
C SER A 229 0.20 12.08 -32.00
N ALA A 230 0.12 13.38 -31.75
CA ALA A 230 -0.31 14.34 -32.78
C ALA A 230 0.69 14.41 -33.95
N TYR A 231 1.98 14.41 -33.66
CA TYR A 231 3.04 14.40 -34.66
C TYR A 231 3.00 13.11 -35.50
N GLU A 232 2.98 11.95 -34.85
CA GLU A 232 2.92 10.66 -35.57
C GLU A 232 1.64 10.52 -36.39
N TRP A 233 0.51 10.98 -35.86
CA TRP A 233 -0.75 11.04 -36.62
C TRP A 233 -0.65 11.90 -37.86
N ALA A 234 0.00 13.07 -37.77
CA ALA A 234 0.17 13.98 -38.89
C ALA A 234 1.05 13.39 -39.99
N ILE A 235 2.24 12.88 -39.63
CA ILE A 235 3.21 12.39 -40.66
C ILE A 235 2.75 11.11 -41.37
N ASN A 236 1.91 10.30 -40.70
CA ASN A 236 1.34 9.09 -41.28
C ASN A 236 -0.03 9.33 -41.95
N SER A 237 -0.40 10.58 -42.22
CA SER A 237 -1.67 10.94 -42.83
C SER A 237 -1.59 11.05 -44.33
N VAL A 238 -2.76 10.89 -45.01
CA VAL A 238 -2.91 11.26 -46.39
C VAL A 238 -2.70 12.76 -46.58
N GLU A 239 -2.15 13.17 -47.72
CA GLU A 239 -1.75 14.55 -48.03
C GLU A 239 -2.87 15.57 -47.77
N SER A 240 -4.11 15.26 -48.13
CA SER A 240 -5.28 16.11 -47.94
C SER A 240 -5.60 16.46 -46.47
N LYS A 241 -5.15 15.64 -45.52
CA LYS A 241 -5.36 15.83 -44.08
C LYS A 241 -4.09 16.26 -43.34
N GLN A 242 -2.95 16.15 -43.99
CA GLN A 242 -1.65 16.28 -43.31
C GLN A 242 -1.43 17.70 -42.78
N LYS A 243 -1.80 18.73 -43.52
CA LYS A 243 -1.64 20.14 -43.09
C LYS A 243 -2.40 20.42 -41.78
N GLU A 244 -3.70 20.10 -41.73
CA GLU A 244 -4.56 20.27 -40.53
C GLU A 244 -3.95 19.56 -39.30
N ARG A 245 -3.45 18.33 -39.49
CA ARG A 245 -2.88 17.52 -38.41
C ARG A 245 -1.50 18.00 -37.96
N LEU A 246 -0.69 18.55 -38.86
CA LEU A 246 0.57 19.23 -38.53
C LEU A 246 0.33 20.50 -37.70
N ASP A 247 -0.72 21.26 -38.02
CA ASP A 247 -1.11 22.42 -37.22
C ASP A 247 -1.53 21.97 -35.80
N THR A 248 -2.31 20.88 -35.65
CA THR A 248 -2.65 20.29 -34.35
C THR A 248 -1.39 19.85 -33.58
N ALA A 249 -0.40 19.23 -34.24
CA ALA A 249 0.85 18.85 -33.61
C ALA A 249 1.66 20.04 -33.13
N LYS A 250 1.64 21.16 -33.90
CA LYS A 250 2.29 22.41 -33.51
C LYS A 250 1.64 23.01 -32.26
N GLU A 251 0.30 23.04 -32.20
CA GLU A 251 -0.44 23.50 -31.02
C GLU A 251 -0.12 22.64 -29.78
N ALA A 252 0.05 21.31 -29.95
CA ALA A 252 0.46 20.43 -28.87
C ALA A 252 1.87 20.76 -28.37
N TYR A 253 2.81 21.08 -29.24
CA TYR A 253 4.15 21.57 -28.89
C TYR A 253 4.06 22.86 -28.07
N ASP A 254 3.31 23.87 -28.61
CA ASP A 254 3.17 25.16 -27.96
C ASP A 254 2.54 24.98 -26.53
N THR A 255 1.58 24.09 -26.39
CA THR A 255 0.94 23.77 -25.10
C THR A 255 1.92 23.15 -24.12
N LEU A 256 2.78 22.22 -24.55
CA LEU A 256 3.81 21.60 -23.72
C LEU A 256 4.80 22.66 -23.22
N LEU A 257 5.32 23.50 -24.12
CA LEU A 257 6.33 24.51 -23.78
C LEU A 257 5.76 25.66 -22.92
N LEU A 258 4.48 26.00 -23.11
CA LEU A 258 3.82 26.97 -22.25
C LEU A 258 3.69 26.46 -20.81
N ALA A 259 3.34 25.18 -20.65
CA ALA A 259 3.18 24.57 -19.32
C ALA A 259 4.52 24.22 -18.68
N PHE A 260 5.52 23.79 -19.46
CA PHE A 260 6.83 23.33 -19.01
C PHE A 260 7.93 23.88 -19.93
N PRO A 261 8.37 25.15 -19.76
CA PRO A 261 9.41 25.76 -20.60
C PRO A 261 10.74 24.97 -20.60
N GLU A 262 11.10 24.41 -19.42
CA GLU A 262 12.29 23.58 -19.20
C GLU A 262 11.95 22.08 -19.15
N THR A 263 11.06 21.64 -20.04
CA THR A 263 10.65 20.23 -20.08
C THR A 263 11.83 19.29 -20.27
N LYS A 264 11.82 18.14 -19.58
CA LYS A 264 12.81 17.06 -19.78
C LYS A 264 12.80 16.50 -21.22
N TYR A 265 11.74 16.76 -21.99
CA TYR A 265 11.56 16.35 -23.37
C TYR A 265 11.94 17.43 -24.40
N LYS A 266 12.59 18.50 -23.99
CA LYS A 266 12.89 19.67 -24.82
C LYS A 266 13.54 19.33 -26.16
N LYS A 267 14.56 18.48 -26.12
CA LYS A 267 15.30 18.07 -27.31
C LYS A 267 14.44 17.32 -28.34
N GLU A 268 13.65 16.36 -27.85
CA GLU A 268 12.75 15.54 -28.67
C GLU A 268 11.62 16.41 -29.26
N ALA A 269 11.01 17.25 -28.44
CA ALA A 269 9.96 18.16 -28.83
C ALA A 269 10.44 19.16 -29.91
N ASP A 270 11.61 19.78 -29.72
CA ASP A 270 12.20 20.70 -30.69
C ASP A 270 12.51 20.02 -32.05
N ASN A 271 12.97 18.75 -31.99
CA ASN A 271 13.17 17.97 -33.21
C ASN A 271 11.86 17.69 -33.96
N MET A 272 10.77 17.38 -33.23
CA MET A 272 9.45 17.24 -33.83
C MET A 272 8.99 18.58 -34.46
N LEU A 273 9.09 19.69 -33.75
CA LEU A 273 8.73 21.02 -34.26
C LEU A 273 9.49 21.36 -35.52
N LYS A 274 10.81 21.11 -35.59
CA LYS A 274 11.62 21.33 -36.79
C LYS A 274 11.07 20.57 -37.98
N LYS A 275 10.70 19.31 -37.83
CA LYS A 275 10.12 18.47 -38.89
C LYS A 275 8.72 18.96 -39.25
N ILE A 276 7.86 19.31 -38.28
CA ILE A 276 6.54 19.91 -38.49
C ILE A 276 6.65 21.15 -39.36
N ASN A 277 7.53 22.10 -38.99
CA ASN A 277 7.72 23.36 -39.71
C ASN A 277 8.26 23.14 -41.13
N THR A 278 9.14 22.14 -41.34
CA THR A 278 9.64 21.79 -42.66
C THR A 278 8.52 21.27 -43.54
N SER A 279 7.67 20.38 -43.02
CA SER A 279 6.52 19.85 -43.77
C SER A 279 5.46 20.91 -44.03
N LEU A 280 5.17 21.84 -43.12
CA LEU A 280 4.23 22.93 -43.33
C LEU A 280 4.68 23.90 -44.44
N LYS A 281 5.99 24.15 -44.57
CA LYS A 281 6.53 25.01 -45.65
C LYS A 281 6.28 24.41 -47.04
N SER A 282 6.32 23.09 -47.21
CA SER A 282 6.03 22.45 -48.50
C SER A 282 4.60 22.73 -49.01
N PHE A 283 3.62 22.80 -48.09
CA PHE A 283 2.23 23.15 -48.43
C PHE A 283 2.04 24.62 -48.78
N THR A 284 2.95 25.50 -48.35
CA THR A 284 2.87 26.93 -48.64
C THR A 284 3.52 27.26 -50.00
N SER A 285 4.48 26.45 -50.45
CA SER A 285 5.22 26.60 -51.70
C SER A 285 4.48 26.04 -52.93
N GLN A 286 3.40 25.29 -52.72
CA GLN A 286 2.58 24.68 -53.78
C GLN A 286 1.35 25.55 -54.19
N LYS A 287 1.17 26.72 -53.57
CA LYS A 287 0.20 27.75 -53.94
C LYS A 287 0.86 28.86 -54.78
#